data_0ea09c7dd5914462a3724af2b2817471
#
_entry.id   0ea09c7dd5914462a3724af2b2817471
#
_cell.length_a   1.000
_cell.length_b   1.000
_cell.length_c   1.000
_cell.angle_alpha   90.00
_cell.angle_beta   90.00
_cell.angle_gamma   90.00
#
_symmetry.space_group_name_H-M   'P 1'
#
loop_
_entity.id
_entity.type
_entity.pdbx_description
1 polymer ?
#
loop_
_entity_poly.entity_id
_entity_poly.type
_entity_poly.pdbx_seq_one_letter_code
_entity_poly.pdbx_strand_id
1 'polypeptide(L)'
;MAKKPPKETSLPVVVSLVIFVLATIGLGVFAYVLYSDQEANLAEVTKAKDELKNARTAAKEADLSARAMRMFIGVADAEDLTTLQTELKENDKTHQEIKKVADLVKKKAPELNKATADRFNAAVKAYLDNPDREKTPLPVPAVAPGSLAVWAGDFDGGSLKA
;
A
#
# COMPACT_ATOMS: atom_id res chain seq x y z
N MET A 1 55.49 -50.38 -48.12
CA MET A 1 54.59 -49.95 -47.08
C MET A 1 53.21 -49.80 -47.69
N ALA A 2 52.25 -50.68 -47.39
CA ALA A 2 50.90 -50.67 -47.95
C ALA A 2 50.07 -49.67 -47.16
N LYS A 3 49.51 -48.62 -47.81
CA LYS A 3 48.55 -47.69 -47.24
C LYS A 3 47.27 -48.45 -46.89
N LYS A 4 46.91 -48.48 -45.58
CA LYS A 4 45.62 -48.98 -45.14
C LYS A 4 44.50 -48.21 -45.85
N PRO A 5 43.50 -48.88 -46.44
CA PRO A 5 42.39 -48.19 -47.05
C PRO A 5 41.63 -47.39 -45.95
N PRO A 6 41.06 -46.19 -46.28
CA PRO A 6 40.29 -45.46 -45.38
C PRO A 6 39.08 -46.31 -44.92
N LYS A 7 38.82 -46.37 -43.59
CA LYS A 7 37.65 -47.04 -43.04
C LYS A 7 36.43 -46.33 -43.59
N GLU A 8 35.69 -47.01 -44.46
CA GLU A 8 34.37 -46.51 -44.88
C GLU A 8 33.47 -46.38 -43.62
N THR A 9 33.07 -45.13 -43.26
CA THR A 9 32.13 -44.87 -42.18
C THR A 9 30.83 -45.49 -42.62
N SER A 10 30.31 -46.46 -41.87
CA SER A 10 29.06 -47.11 -42.21
C SER A 10 27.89 -46.10 -42.18
N LEU A 11 27.09 -46.12 -43.23
CA LEU A 11 25.96 -45.20 -43.45
C LEU A 11 25.05 -45.05 -42.21
N PRO A 12 24.75 -46.14 -41.43
CA PRO A 12 23.96 -46.01 -40.19
C PRO A 12 24.63 -45.16 -39.08
N VAL A 13 25.98 -45.17 -39.02
CA VAL A 13 26.71 -44.34 -38.03
C VAL A 13 26.60 -42.85 -38.37
N VAL A 14 26.69 -42.49 -39.64
CA VAL A 14 26.55 -41.11 -40.11
C VAL A 14 25.12 -40.58 -39.83
N VAL A 15 24.10 -41.40 -40.17
CA VAL A 15 22.70 -41.06 -39.92
C VAL A 15 22.43 -40.89 -38.42
N SER A 16 22.93 -41.78 -37.57
CA SER A 16 22.80 -41.69 -36.11
C SER A 16 23.46 -40.42 -35.56
N LEU A 17 24.64 -40.05 -36.07
CA LEU A 17 25.34 -38.84 -35.67
C LEU A 17 24.53 -37.56 -36.02
N VAL A 18 23.97 -37.52 -37.24
CA VAL A 18 23.16 -36.39 -37.69
C VAL A 18 21.91 -36.25 -36.83
N ILE A 19 21.22 -37.36 -36.53
CA ILE A 19 20.04 -37.33 -35.65
C ILE A 19 20.42 -36.84 -34.24
N PHE A 20 21.56 -37.32 -33.71
CA PHE A 20 22.03 -36.88 -32.38
C PHE A 20 22.34 -35.39 -32.34
N VAL A 21 23.01 -34.84 -33.36
CA VAL A 21 23.32 -33.41 -33.45
C VAL A 21 22.03 -32.58 -33.54
N LEU A 22 21.07 -32.99 -34.37
CA LEU A 22 19.78 -32.30 -34.47
C LEU A 22 18.99 -32.34 -33.16
N ALA A 23 18.98 -33.49 -32.48
CA ALA A 23 18.32 -33.62 -31.16
C ALA A 23 18.99 -32.74 -30.12
N THR A 24 20.31 -32.63 -30.10
CA THR A 24 21.06 -31.78 -29.17
C THR A 24 20.75 -30.29 -29.39
N ILE A 25 20.71 -29.86 -30.66
CA ILE A 25 20.33 -28.47 -31.00
C ILE A 25 18.88 -28.19 -30.58
N GLY A 26 17.96 -29.13 -30.89
CA GLY A 26 16.54 -28.98 -30.51
C GLY A 26 16.33 -28.86 -28.99
N LEU A 27 17.02 -29.70 -28.21
CA LEU A 27 17.00 -29.64 -26.75
C LEU A 27 17.61 -28.35 -26.23
N GLY A 28 18.67 -27.83 -26.83
CA GLY A 28 19.29 -26.57 -26.44
C GLY A 28 18.36 -25.38 -26.67
N VAL A 29 17.70 -25.32 -27.83
CA VAL A 29 16.69 -24.28 -28.11
C VAL A 29 15.50 -24.37 -27.16
N PHE A 30 14.99 -25.57 -26.91
CA PHE A 30 13.88 -25.81 -26.00
C PHE A 30 14.23 -25.40 -24.56
N ALA A 31 15.43 -25.76 -24.07
CA ALA A 31 15.90 -25.35 -22.76
C ALA A 31 16.05 -23.81 -22.64
N TYR A 32 16.53 -23.16 -23.71
CA TYR A 32 16.65 -21.71 -23.75
C TYR A 32 15.29 -21.00 -23.66
N VAL A 33 14.29 -21.47 -24.41
CA VAL A 33 12.93 -20.92 -24.37
C VAL A 33 12.32 -21.08 -22.99
N LEU A 34 12.41 -22.29 -22.38
CA LEU A 34 11.91 -22.54 -21.04
C LEU A 34 12.59 -21.65 -19.99
N TYR A 35 13.88 -21.41 -20.10
CA TYR A 35 14.62 -20.56 -19.19
C TYR A 35 14.21 -19.08 -19.33
N SER A 36 14.07 -18.61 -20.58
CA SER A 36 13.62 -17.26 -20.88
C SER A 36 12.20 -16.99 -20.34
N ASP A 37 11.28 -17.95 -20.48
CA ASP A 37 9.92 -17.86 -19.94
C ASP A 37 9.91 -17.85 -18.41
N GLN A 38 10.80 -18.58 -17.76
CA GLN A 38 10.95 -18.55 -16.31
C GLN A 38 11.44 -17.19 -15.79
N GLU A 39 12.41 -16.58 -16.46
CA GLU A 39 12.89 -15.24 -16.10
C GLU A 39 11.79 -14.17 -16.24
N ALA A 40 11.03 -14.21 -17.33
CA ALA A 40 9.91 -13.31 -17.54
C ALA A 40 8.83 -13.48 -16.46
N ASN A 41 8.46 -14.73 -16.14
CA ASN A 41 7.49 -15.03 -15.09
C ASN A 41 7.97 -14.61 -13.70
N LEU A 42 9.25 -14.79 -13.37
CA LEU A 42 9.83 -14.33 -12.11
C LEU A 42 9.83 -12.80 -11.99
N ALA A 43 10.14 -12.10 -13.07
CA ALA A 43 10.09 -10.64 -13.11
C ALA A 43 8.64 -10.13 -12.91
N GLU A 44 7.66 -10.78 -13.54
CA GLU A 44 6.24 -10.43 -13.38
C GLU A 44 5.74 -10.72 -11.96
N VAL A 45 6.08 -11.85 -11.38
CA VAL A 45 5.75 -12.20 -9.98
C VAL A 45 6.37 -11.21 -8.99
N THR A 46 7.62 -10.80 -9.23
CA THR A 46 8.29 -9.82 -8.38
C THR A 46 7.59 -8.46 -8.46
N LYS A 47 7.27 -8.01 -9.68
CA LYS A 47 6.52 -6.77 -9.91
C LYS A 47 5.14 -6.80 -9.25
N ALA A 48 4.40 -7.89 -9.42
CA ALA A 48 3.09 -8.07 -8.78
C ALA A 48 3.19 -8.06 -7.24
N LYS A 49 4.24 -8.63 -6.65
CA LYS A 49 4.50 -8.58 -5.20
C LYS A 49 4.78 -7.15 -4.73
N ASP A 50 5.57 -6.39 -5.48
CA ASP A 50 5.88 -5.01 -5.14
C ASP A 50 4.64 -4.11 -5.27
N GLU A 51 3.84 -4.30 -6.31
CA GLU A 51 2.56 -3.61 -6.48
C GLU A 51 1.59 -3.94 -5.34
N LEU A 52 1.48 -5.21 -4.95
CA LEU A 52 0.66 -5.63 -3.82
C LEU A 52 1.14 -5.02 -2.49
N LYS A 53 2.45 -4.98 -2.26
CA LYS A 53 3.05 -4.35 -1.07
C LYS A 53 2.73 -2.85 -1.04
N ASN A 54 2.91 -2.16 -2.16
CA ASN A 54 2.61 -0.74 -2.28
C ASN A 54 1.11 -0.45 -2.08
N ALA A 55 0.23 -1.27 -2.66
CA ALA A 55 -1.21 -1.15 -2.48
C ALA A 55 -1.62 -1.37 -1.01
N ARG A 56 -1.04 -2.35 -0.32
CA ARG A 56 -1.29 -2.58 1.12
C ARG A 56 -0.81 -1.42 1.98
N THR A 57 0.36 -0.85 1.67
CA THR A 57 0.86 0.32 2.40
C THR A 57 -0.04 1.52 2.19
N ALA A 58 -0.44 1.82 0.94
CA ALA A 58 -1.37 2.89 0.63
C ALA A 58 -2.74 2.70 1.29
N ALA A 59 -3.27 1.48 1.31
CA ALA A 59 -4.52 1.16 2.00
C ALA A 59 -4.41 1.39 3.52
N LYS A 60 -3.29 0.99 4.14
CA LYS A 60 -3.04 1.23 5.58
C LYS A 60 -2.94 2.73 5.89
N GLU A 61 -2.21 3.49 5.07
CA GLU A 61 -2.10 4.95 5.23
C GLU A 61 -3.47 5.64 5.06
N ALA A 62 -4.28 5.20 4.10
CA ALA A 62 -5.63 5.73 3.92
C ALA A 62 -6.55 5.40 5.12
N ASP A 63 -6.50 4.18 5.67
CA ASP A 63 -7.26 3.81 6.85
C ASP A 63 -6.85 4.63 8.08
N LEU A 64 -5.54 4.80 8.32
CA LEU A 64 -5.02 5.64 9.39
C LEU A 64 -5.47 7.10 9.24
N SER A 65 -5.43 7.63 8.02
CA SER A 65 -5.89 8.99 7.74
C SER A 65 -7.39 9.16 7.99
N ALA A 66 -8.18 8.15 7.61
CA ALA A 66 -9.62 8.15 7.87
C ALA A 66 -9.95 8.09 9.38
N ARG A 67 -9.25 7.24 10.14
CA ARG A 67 -9.38 7.15 11.61
C ARG A 67 -8.96 8.47 12.29
N ALA A 68 -7.83 9.05 11.85
CA ALA A 68 -7.39 10.35 12.36
C ALA A 68 -8.38 11.47 12.05
N MET A 69 -8.98 11.46 10.86
CA MET A 69 -10.04 12.40 10.51
C MET A 69 -11.24 12.25 11.44
N ARG A 70 -11.73 11.01 11.66
CA ARG A 70 -12.84 10.74 12.59
C ARG A 70 -12.52 11.20 14.00
N MET A 71 -11.26 11.03 14.44
CA MET A 71 -10.81 11.53 15.75
C MET A 71 -10.93 13.07 15.85
N PHE A 72 -10.40 13.82 14.89
CA PHE A 72 -10.45 15.29 14.94
C PHE A 72 -11.87 15.84 14.79
N ILE A 73 -12.71 15.14 14.04
CA ILE A 73 -14.13 15.47 13.88
C ILE A 73 -14.94 15.10 15.14
N GLY A 74 -14.45 14.19 15.98
CA GLY A 74 -15.11 13.74 17.20
C GLY A 74 -16.15 12.64 16.99
N VAL A 75 -16.03 11.87 15.91
CA VAL A 75 -16.88 10.70 15.60
C VAL A 75 -16.10 9.38 15.65
N ALA A 76 -14.84 9.42 16.10
CA ALA A 76 -14.04 8.22 16.30
C ALA A 76 -14.63 7.37 17.43
N ASP A 77 -14.70 6.07 17.20
CA ASP A 77 -15.04 5.09 18.22
C ASP A 77 -13.82 4.63 19.03
N ALA A 78 -14.05 3.78 20.02
CA ALA A 78 -12.99 3.25 20.88
C ALA A 78 -11.96 2.41 20.09
N GLU A 79 -12.38 1.72 19.03
CA GLU A 79 -11.52 0.92 18.17
C GLU A 79 -10.60 1.82 17.35
N ASP A 80 -11.14 2.89 16.75
CA ASP A 80 -10.36 3.88 16.02
C ASP A 80 -9.24 4.47 16.88
N LEU A 81 -9.57 4.87 18.11
CA LEU A 81 -8.62 5.47 19.04
C LEU A 81 -7.56 4.48 19.49
N THR A 82 -7.95 3.25 19.81
CA THR A 82 -7.02 2.19 20.22
C THR A 82 -6.06 1.84 19.08
N THR A 83 -6.57 1.73 17.86
CA THR A 83 -5.76 1.45 16.66
C THR A 83 -4.77 2.57 16.40
N LEU A 84 -5.22 3.84 16.42
CA LEU A 84 -4.33 5.00 16.25
C LEU A 84 -3.24 5.05 17.33
N GLN A 85 -3.59 4.77 18.59
CA GLN A 85 -2.65 4.78 19.69
C GLN A 85 -1.61 3.65 19.60
N THR A 86 -2.02 2.47 19.15
CA THR A 86 -1.12 1.34 18.92
C THR A 86 -0.15 1.66 17.78
N GLU A 87 -0.65 2.15 16.67
CA GLU A 87 0.18 2.53 15.52
C GLU A 87 1.13 3.70 15.82
N LEU A 88 0.76 4.65 16.67
CA LEU A 88 1.65 5.72 17.14
C LEU A 88 2.84 5.19 17.94
N LYS A 89 2.64 4.11 18.72
CA LYS A 89 3.72 3.47 19.49
C LYS A 89 4.66 2.64 18.63
N GLU A 90 4.11 2.02 17.57
CA GLU A 90 4.85 1.06 16.75
C GLU A 90 5.54 1.70 15.54
N ASN A 91 5.07 2.87 15.10
CA ASN A 91 5.50 3.46 13.83
C ASN A 91 5.60 4.98 13.88
N ASP A 92 6.82 5.49 13.87
CA ASP A 92 7.12 6.93 13.87
C ASP A 92 6.45 7.69 12.71
N LYS A 93 6.21 7.03 11.58
CA LYS A 93 5.54 7.65 10.42
C LYS A 93 4.06 7.95 10.69
N THR A 94 3.41 7.23 11.58
CA THR A 94 2.00 7.42 11.94
C THR A 94 1.76 8.84 12.42
N HIS A 95 2.67 9.41 13.21
CA HIS A 95 2.56 10.80 13.64
C HIS A 95 2.56 11.79 12.46
N GLN A 96 3.39 11.53 11.43
CA GLN A 96 3.45 12.38 10.25
C GLN A 96 2.14 12.32 9.45
N GLU A 97 1.54 11.14 9.33
CA GLU A 97 0.25 10.97 8.65
C GLU A 97 -0.88 11.68 9.41
N ILE A 98 -0.95 11.50 10.73
CA ILE A 98 -1.93 12.23 11.57
C ILE A 98 -1.72 13.74 11.47
N LYS A 99 -0.48 14.22 11.43
CA LYS A 99 -0.16 15.63 11.24
C LYS A 99 -0.66 16.18 9.90
N LYS A 100 -0.51 15.43 8.81
CA LYS A 100 -1.07 15.80 7.50
C LYS A 100 -2.59 15.99 7.57
N VAL A 101 -3.28 15.06 8.26
CA VAL A 101 -4.73 15.17 8.48
C VAL A 101 -5.07 16.39 9.35
N ALA A 102 -4.31 16.65 10.41
CA ALA A 102 -4.46 17.82 11.25
C ALA A 102 -4.33 19.14 10.47
N ASP A 103 -3.35 19.22 9.58
CA ASP A 103 -3.14 20.38 8.71
C ASP A 103 -4.30 20.54 7.70
N LEU A 104 -4.82 19.43 7.17
CA LEU A 104 -5.99 19.44 6.30
C LEU A 104 -7.24 19.96 7.04
N VAL A 105 -7.48 19.50 8.28
CA VAL A 105 -8.58 19.94 9.13
C VAL A 105 -8.47 21.44 9.41
N LYS A 106 -7.26 21.93 9.78
CA LYS A 106 -7.01 23.38 9.97
C LYS A 106 -7.31 24.19 8.72
N LYS A 107 -6.91 23.69 7.56
CA LYS A 107 -7.12 24.38 6.28
C LYS A 107 -8.60 24.48 5.93
N LYS A 108 -9.39 23.46 6.28
CA LYS A 108 -10.83 23.41 6.00
C LYS A 108 -11.70 24.02 7.06
N ALA A 109 -11.22 24.14 8.30
CA ALA A 109 -11.96 24.74 9.41
C ALA A 109 -12.58 26.13 9.11
N PRO A 110 -11.91 27.07 8.42
CA PRO A 110 -12.51 28.37 8.09
C PRO A 110 -13.73 28.31 7.15
N GLU A 111 -13.90 27.19 6.43
CA GLU A 111 -15.06 26.98 5.54
C GLU A 111 -16.32 26.54 6.33
N LEU A 112 -16.17 26.22 7.63
CA LEU A 112 -17.22 25.74 8.50
C LEU A 112 -17.78 26.87 9.38
N ASN A 113 -18.90 26.59 10.06
CA ASN A 113 -19.36 27.56 11.07
C ASN A 113 -18.34 27.69 12.22
N LYS A 114 -18.35 28.84 12.88
CA LYS A 114 -17.37 29.21 13.91
C LYS A 114 -17.27 28.17 15.04
N ALA A 115 -18.40 27.66 15.53
CA ALA A 115 -18.43 26.71 16.64
C ALA A 115 -17.77 25.36 16.27
N THR A 116 -17.99 24.89 15.06
CA THR A 116 -17.39 23.67 14.53
C THR A 116 -15.89 23.87 14.25
N ALA A 117 -15.54 25.00 13.66
CA ALA A 117 -14.14 25.37 13.41
C ALA A 117 -13.32 25.45 14.72
N ASP A 118 -13.89 26.10 15.76
CA ASP A 118 -13.22 26.19 17.05
C ASP A 118 -13.01 24.83 17.72
N ARG A 119 -13.98 23.89 17.62
CA ARG A 119 -13.83 22.52 18.11
C ARG A 119 -12.72 21.77 17.39
N PHE A 120 -12.68 21.83 16.07
CA PHE A 120 -11.65 21.16 15.29
C PHE A 120 -10.26 21.71 15.59
N ASN A 121 -10.14 23.02 15.65
CA ASN A 121 -8.88 23.68 16.00
C ASN A 121 -8.43 23.31 17.43
N ALA A 122 -9.36 23.20 18.38
CA ALA A 122 -9.07 22.76 19.74
C ALA A 122 -8.60 21.30 19.79
N ALA A 123 -9.24 20.38 19.06
CA ALA A 123 -8.83 18.99 18.98
C ALA A 123 -7.46 18.82 18.33
N VAL A 124 -7.22 19.51 17.22
CA VAL A 124 -5.92 19.49 16.54
C VAL A 124 -4.83 20.06 17.45
N LYS A 125 -5.10 21.17 18.14
CA LYS A 125 -4.16 21.78 19.09
C LYS A 125 -3.87 20.83 20.25
N ALA A 126 -4.87 20.22 20.85
CA ALA A 126 -4.72 19.25 21.94
C ALA A 126 -3.83 18.05 21.52
N TYR A 127 -3.98 17.58 20.29
CA TYR A 127 -3.12 16.53 19.76
C TYR A 127 -1.67 16.99 19.52
N LEU A 128 -1.47 18.14 18.87
CA LEU A 128 -0.14 18.62 18.50
C LEU A 128 0.68 19.08 19.71
N ASP A 129 0.03 19.65 20.70
CA ASP A 129 0.67 20.18 21.92
C ASP A 129 0.92 19.09 22.98
N ASN A 130 0.39 17.87 22.78
CA ASN A 130 0.59 16.77 23.71
C ASN A 130 1.98 16.10 23.51
N PRO A 131 2.93 16.27 24.44
CA PRO A 131 4.25 15.66 24.35
C PRO A 131 4.21 14.12 24.56
N ASP A 132 3.21 13.63 25.30
CA ASP A 132 3.04 12.23 25.67
C ASP A 132 1.93 11.52 24.87
N ARG A 133 1.67 11.96 23.64
CA ARG A 133 0.60 11.43 22.76
C ARG A 133 0.66 9.93 22.53
N GLU A 134 1.83 9.32 22.70
CA GLU A 134 2.00 7.88 22.60
C GLU A 134 1.50 7.13 23.84
N LYS A 135 1.47 7.80 25.01
CA LYS A 135 1.17 7.21 26.31
C LYS A 135 -0.23 7.55 26.82
N THR A 136 -0.71 8.74 26.46
CA THR A 136 -2.01 9.25 26.94
C THR A 136 -3.10 8.94 25.92
N PRO A 137 -4.36 8.73 26.37
CA PRO A 137 -5.49 8.62 25.45
C PRO A 137 -5.55 9.82 24.50
N LEU A 138 -5.79 9.53 23.23
CA LEU A 138 -5.92 10.57 22.22
C LEU A 138 -7.13 11.47 22.54
N PRO A 139 -6.98 12.80 22.41
CA PRO A 139 -8.08 13.71 22.70
C PRO A 139 -9.20 13.51 21.67
N VAL A 140 -10.37 13.14 22.15
CA VAL A 140 -11.59 13.13 21.33
C VAL A 140 -12.37 14.37 21.71
N PRO A 141 -12.73 15.24 20.75
CA PRO A 141 -13.67 16.32 21.03
C PRO A 141 -14.95 15.71 21.58
N ALA A 142 -15.41 16.19 22.74
CA ALA A 142 -16.69 15.75 23.29
C ALA A 142 -17.80 16.10 22.31
N VAL A 143 -18.31 15.09 21.62
CA VAL A 143 -19.47 15.22 20.73
C VAL A 143 -20.71 15.16 21.63
N ALA A 144 -21.41 16.27 21.79
CA ALA A 144 -22.67 16.25 22.51
C ALA A 144 -23.67 15.33 21.81
N PRO A 145 -24.50 14.55 22.56
CA PRO A 145 -25.56 13.75 21.96
C PRO A 145 -26.43 14.65 21.06
N GLY A 146 -26.59 14.26 19.77
CA GLY A 146 -27.31 15.09 18.79
C GLY A 146 -26.41 15.97 17.90
N SER A 147 -25.12 16.09 18.17
CA SER A 147 -24.20 16.93 17.37
C SER A 147 -23.95 16.40 15.97
N LEU A 148 -24.22 15.15 15.68
CA LEU A 148 -24.24 14.61 14.31
C LEU A 148 -25.28 15.32 13.44
N ALA A 149 -26.43 15.68 14.01
CA ALA A 149 -27.49 16.46 13.32
C ALA A 149 -27.06 17.92 13.10
N VAL A 150 -26.35 18.51 14.07
CA VAL A 150 -25.77 19.87 13.95
C VAL A 150 -24.63 19.84 12.92
N TRP A 151 -23.84 18.77 12.91
CA TRP A 151 -22.76 18.56 11.96
C TRP A 151 -23.27 18.39 10.53
N ALA A 152 -24.33 17.59 10.33
CA ALA A 152 -25.00 17.46 9.05
C ALA A 152 -25.58 18.82 8.60
N GLY A 153 -26.09 19.63 9.53
CA GLY A 153 -26.58 21.00 9.26
C GLY A 153 -25.45 21.95 8.83
N ASP A 154 -24.26 21.82 9.39
CA ASP A 154 -23.10 22.65 9.03
C ASP A 154 -22.55 22.33 7.63
N PHE A 155 -22.72 21.11 7.14
CA PHE A 155 -22.42 20.72 5.76
C PHE A 155 -23.57 20.99 4.77
N ASP A 156 -24.78 21.27 5.26
CA ASP A 156 -25.96 21.55 4.44
C ASP A 156 -25.94 22.93 3.76
N GLY A 157 -24.88 23.70 3.96
CA GLY A 157 -24.64 24.97 3.26
C GLY A 157 -24.46 24.87 1.75
N GLY A 158 -24.92 23.80 1.11
CA GLY A 158 -25.02 23.80 -0.35
C GLY A 158 -24.89 22.48 -1.10
N SER A 159 -24.63 21.35 -0.47
CA SER A 159 -24.26 20.15 -1.22
C SER A 159 -25.05 18.88 -0.95
N LEU A 160 -25.99 18.86 -0.01
CA LEU A 160 -26.79 17.67 0.33
C LEU A 160 -28.31 17.86 0.23
N LYS A 161 -28.74 18.95 -0.40
CA LYS A 161 -30.12 19.07 -0.88
C LYS A 161 -30.16 18.69 -2.34
N ALA A 162 -30.16 17.40 -2.64
CA ALA A 162 -30.62 16.85 -3.91
C ALA A 162 -31.67 15.79 -3.61
#